data_39c2d3c36a4d62b153cc99479cde4ed8
#
_entry.id   39c2d3c36a4d62b153cc99479cde4ed8
#
_cell.length_a   1.000
_cell.length_b   1.000
_cell.length_c   1.000
_cell.angle_alpha   90.00
_cell.angle_beta   90.00
_cell.angle_gamma   90.00
#
_symmetry.space_group_name_H-M   'P 1'
#
loop_
_entity.id
_entity.type
_entity.pdbx_description
1 polymer ?
#
loop_
_entity_poly.entity_id
_entity_poly.type
_entity_poly.pdbx_seq_one_letter_code
_entity_poly.pdbx_strand_id
1 'polypeptide(L)'
;EMQRSLVGSEMCIRDRDYYLNKLIAKKHNGLIKVITGIRRCGKSYLLFTLFKNHLTESGVADDHIIEIPFDSFENKKYRDPEILYPYVKEQIADGGMYYILLDEVQLLDEFESVLNGFMRMKNVDVYVTGSNARFLSKDIITEFRGRGDELHIQPLSFAEFMSVYDGNKYDGWNEYVLYGGLPPVVLLRTAEQKIELLKSLFQETYINDIISRHSVKHRDEFEELINILASAIGSLTNPKKLTDTFKSKKNKVISSNTIKSYLDYLCDAYVVSRATRYDIKGKKYIDTPQKYYFSDVGIRNACINFRQLEENHTMENVIYNELIARNFNVDVGIITSTGKDNDGKFVRKQLEVDFVCNKGSKRYYIQSAFSIPDREKMEQESNSLLRIDDSFKKIIVVKDLPAPTYTEDGILVISCLLYTSPSPRDYAAS
;
A
#
# COMPACT_ATOMS: atom_id res chain seq x y z
N GLU A 1 -19.44 1.44 26.89
CA GLU A 1 -18.10 1.59 26.25
C GLU A 1 -17.94 0.70 25.01
N MET A 2 -18.38 -0.56 25.07
CA MET A 2 -18.35 -1.48 23.93
C MET A 2 -19.24 -1.02 22.75
N GLN A 3 -20.40 -0.41 23.01
CA GLN A 3 -21.28 0.15 21.95
C GLN A 3 -20.69 1.39 21.26
N ARG A 4 -19.87 2.21 21.94
CA ARG A 4 -19.18 3.36 21.31
C ARG A 4 -18.00 2.94 20.42
N SER A 5 -17.36 1.81 20.73
CA SER A 5 -16.33 1.21 19.87
C SER A 5 -16.93 0.68 18.56
N LEU A 6 -18.15 0.14 18.62
CA LEU A 6 -18.89 -0.31 17.42
C LEU A 6 -19.33 0.86 16.54
N VAL A 7 -19.76 1.99 17.12
CA VAL A 7 -20.14 3.19 16.38
C VAL A 7 -18.92 3.79 15.63
N GLY A 8 -17.73 3.79 16.26
CA GLY A 8 -16.50 4.21 15.57
C GLY A 8 -16.06 3.26 14.46
N SER A 9 -16.28 1.94 14.62
CA SER A 9 -16.02 0.96 13.57
C SER A 9 -17.02 1.08 12.40
N GLU A 10 -18.30 1.33 12.68
CA GLU A 10 -19.31 1.60 11.65
C GLU A 10 -19.03 2.86 10.82
N MET A 11 -18.45 3.90 11.41
CA MET A 11 -18.05 5.11 10.67
C MET A 11 -16.86 4.88 9.74
N CYS A 12 -15.88 4.06 10.13
CA CYS A 12 -14.82 3.60 9.24
C CYS A 12 -15.33 2.74 8.08
N ILE A 13 -16.53 2.19 8.20
CA ILE A 13 -17.19 1.32 7.24
C ILE A 13 -17.60 2.05 5.97
N ARG A 14 -18.13 3.25 6.07
CA ARG A 14 -18.74 3.98 4.95
C ARG A 14 -17.76 4.34 3.84
N ASP A 15 -16.48 4.46 4.14
CA ASP A 15 -15.46 4.89 3.18
C ASP A 15 -14.66 3.77 2.54
N ARG A 16 -14.86 2.50 2.94
CA ARG A 16 -14.31 1.33 2.24
C ARG A 16 -15.15 0.87 1.05
N ASP A 17 -16.19 1.63 0.66
CA ASP A 17 -17.07 1.33 -0.46
C ASP A 17 -16.31 1.10 -1.77
N TYR A 18 -15.19 1.80 -1.95
CA TYR A 18 -14.33 1.59 -3.11
C TYR A 18 -13.81 0.15 -3.21
N TYR A 19 -13.28 -0.41 -2.11
CA TYR A 19 -12.78 -1.79 -2.08
C TYR A 19 -13.94 -2.80 -2.08
N LEU A 20 -15.03 -2.50 -1.37
CA LEU A 20 -16.23 -3.32 -1.37
C LEU A 20 -16.82 -3.44 -2.79
N ASN A 21 -17.02 -2.33 -3.49
CA ASN A 21 -17.53 -2.31 -4.85
C ASN A 21 -16.63 -3.08 -5.83
N LYS A 22 -15.32 -3.00 -5.67
CA LYS A 22 -14.37 -3.82 -6.44
C LYS A 22 -14.54 -5.31 -6.16
N LEU A 23 -14.72 -5.69 -4.88
CA LEU A 23 -14.91 -7.08 -4.50
C LEU A 23 -16.24 -7.62 -5.04
N ILE A 24 -17.30 -6.80 -4.99
CA ILE A 24 -18.61 -7.10 -5.58
C ILE A 24 -18.51 -7.31 -7.10
N ALA A 25 -17.78 -6.43 -7.79
CA ALA A 25 -17.59 -6.54 -9.24
C ALA A 25 -16.83 -7.80 -9.67
N LYS A 26 -16.10 -8.44 -8.75
CA LYS A 26 -15.38 -9.69 -8.99
C LYS A 26 -16.20 -10.94 -8.71
N LYS A 27 -17.45 -10.82 -8.20
CA LYS A 27 -18.32 -11.98 -7.91
C LYS A 27 -18.51 -12.84 -9.15
N HIS A 28 -18.52 -14.13 -8.95
CA HIS A 28 -18.85 -15.15 -9.96
C HIS A 28 -17.97 -15.14 -11.23
N ASN A 29 -16.77 -14.56 -11.16
CA ASN A 29 -15.84 -14.54 -12.31
C ASN A 29 -15.05 -15.84 -12.50
N GLY A 30 -15.31 -16.87 -11.68
CA GLY A 30 -14.64 -18.18 -11.75
C GLY A 30 -13.20 -18.18 -11.23
N LEU A 31 -12.74 -17.08 -10.59
CA LEU A 31 -11.41 -16.95 -10.02
C LEU A 31 -11.48 -16.90 -8.49
N ILE A 32 -10.41 -17.26 -7.80
CA ILE A 32 -10.26 -17.06 -6.36
C ILE A 32 -9.99 -15.57 -6.12
N LYS A 33 -10.81 -14.91 -5.30
CA LYS A 33 -10.61 -13.52 -4.90
C LYS A 33 -9.62 -13.49 -3.75
N VAL A 34 -8.47 -12.86 -3.98
CA VAL A 34 -7.37 -12.81 -3.01
C VAL A 34 -7.23 -11.38 -2.50
N ILE A 35 -7.63 -11.16 -1.25
CA ILE A 35 -7.53 -9.85 -0.59
C ILE A 35 -6.19 -9.77 0.13
N THR A 36 -5.36 -8.84 -0.29
CA THR A 36 -4.00 -8.64 0.24
C THR A 36 -3.82 -7.26 0.84
N GLY A 37 -2.73 -7.07 1.55
CA GLY A 37 -2.36 -5.80 2.18
C GLY A 37 -1.66 -6.00 3.51
N ILE A 38 -1.07 -4.94 4.03
CA ILE A 38 -0.35 -4.97 5.31
C ILE A 38 -1.25 -5.49 6.44
N ARG A 39 -0.68 -6.13 7.46
CA ARG A 39 -1.45 -6.55 8.65
C ARG A 39 -2.17 -5.35 9.28
N ARG A 40 -3.38 -5.58 9.81
CA ARG A 40 -4.23 -4.56 10.45
C ARG A 40 -4.76 -3.46 9.52
N CYS A 41 -4.64 -3.57 8.19
CA CYS A 41 -5.25 -2.61 7.26
C CYS A 41 -6.75 -2.82 7.00
N GLY A 42 -7.39 -3.83 7.61
CA GLY A 42 -8.83 -4.05 7.54
C GLY A 42 -9.30 -5.12 6.55
N LYS A 43 -8.45 -6.08 6.14
CA LYS A 43 -8.80 -7.21 5.24
C LYS A 43 -9.96 -8.04 5.75
N SER A 44 -9.83 -8.56 6.98
CA SER A 44 -10.84 -9.40 7.64
C SER A 44 -12.17 -8.65 7.80
N TYR A 45 -12.10 -7.35 8.11
CA TYR A 45 -13.26 -6.49 8.23
C TYR A 45 -13.98 -6.30 6.87
N LEU A 46 -13.22 -6.05 5.79
CA LEU A 46 -13.79 -5.99 4.44
C LEU A 46 -14.50 -7.30 4.07
N LEU A 47 -13.90 -8.45 4.40
CA LEU A 47 -14.42 -9.77 4.03
C LEU A 47 -15.60 -10.19 4.90
N PHE A 48 -15.42 -10.22 6.24
CA PHE A 48 -16.40 -10.80 7.17
C PHE A 48 -17.49 -9.83 7.63
N THR A 49 -17.29 -8.52 7.44
CA THR A 49 -18.30 -7.54 7.81
C THR A 49 -18.93 -6.93 6.56
N LEU A 50 -18.17 -6.19 5.78
CA LEU A 50 -18.74 -5.43 4.67
C LEU A 50 -19.26 -6.32 3.55
N PHE A 51 -18.44 -7.27 3.09
CA PHE A 51 -18.83 -8.14 2.01
C PHE A 51 -19.91 -9.15 2.43
N LYS A 52 -19.82 -9.72 3.63
CA LYS A 52 -20.87 -10.57 4.19
C LYS A 52 -22.21 -9.83 4.29
N ASN A 53 -22.22 -8.62 4.85
CA ASN A 53 -23.44 -7.81 4.94
C ASN A 53 -24.03 -7.57 3.53
N HIS A 54 -23.20 -7.23 2.55
CA HIS A 54 -23.67 -7.09 1.17
C HIS A 54 -24.29 -8.39 0.62
N LEU A 55 -23.72 -9.57 0.91
CA LEU A 55 -24.29 -10.85 0.48
C LEU A 55 -25.67 -11.07 1.11
N THR A 56 -25.78 -10.89 2.41
CA THR A 56 -27.04 -11.04 3.18
C THR A 56 -28.10 -10.04 2.68
N GLU A 57 -27.75 -8.77 2.50
CA GLU A 57 -28.64 -7.74 1.95
C GLU A 57 -29.06 -8.04 0.49
N SER A 58 -28.22 -8.77 -0.25
CA SER A 58 -28.53 -9.24 -1.61
C SER A 58 -29.40 -10.52 -1.63
N GLY A 59 -29.84 -11.02 -0.46
CA GLY A 59 -30.71 -12.18 -0.31
C GLY A 59 -29.99 -13.52 -0.26
N VAL A 60 -28.68 -13.56 -0.03
CA VAL A 60 -27.95 -14.82 0.21
C VAL A 60 -28.28 -15.29 1.62
N ALA A 61 -28.71 -16.55 1.77
CA ALA A 61 -29.00 -17.15 3.07
C ALA A 61 -27.70 -17.39 3.87
N ASP A 62 -27.76 -17.28 5.18
CA ASP A 62 -26.59 -17.37 6.06
C ASP A 62 -25.89 -18.75 5.95
N ASP A 63 -26.63 -19.83 5.73
CA ASP A 63 -26.10 -21.17 5.52
C ASP A 63 -25.38 -21.37 4.17
N HIS A 64 -25.50 -20.39 3.25
CA HIS A 64 -24.75 -20.33 2.02
C HIS A 64 -23.46 -19.51 2.13
N ILE A 65 -23.13 -18.98 3.32
CA ILE A 65 -21.91 -18.23 3.61
C ILE A 65 -21.04 -19.01 4.61
N ILE A 66 -19.97 -19.60 4.13
CA ILE A 66 -19.05 -20.40 4.94
C ILE A 66 -17.85 -19.52 5.35
N GLU A 67 -17.76 -19.19 6.64
CA GLU A 67 -16.72 -18.32 7.19
C GLU A 67 -15.74 -19.09 8.05
N ILE A 68 -14.43 -18.97 7.73
CA ILE A 68 -13.38 -19.66 8.49
C ILE A 68 -12.19 -18.71 8.70
N PRO A 69 -12.12 -18.02 9.86
CA PRO A 69 -10.91 -17.33 10.29
C PRO A 69 -9.90 -18.34 10.87
N PHE A 70 -8.82 -18.62 10.14
CA PHE A 70 -7.82 -19.61 10.55
C PHE A 70 -6.94 -19.18 11.73
N ASP A 71 -6.90 -17.89 12.06
CA ASP A 71 -6.17 -17.36 13.22
C ASP A 71 -6.92 -17.57 14.54
N SER A 72 -8.23 -17.89 14.49
CA SER A 72 -9.02 -18.18 15.68
C SER A 72 -8.67 -19.56 16.25
N PHE A 73 -8.68 -19.67 17.57
CA PHE A 73 -8.43 -20.94 18.28
C PHE A 73 -9.47 -22.01 17.93
N GLU A 74 -10.74 -21.62 17.81
CA GLU A 74 -11.87 -22.54 17.50
C GLU A 74 -11.70 -23.20 16.12
N ASN A 75 -11.13 -22.47 15.17
CA ASN A 75 -10.92 -22.94 13.80
C ASN A 75 -9.56 -23.59 13.56
N LYS A 76 -8.74 -23.74 14.60
CA LYS A 76 -7.39 -24.33 14.48
C LYS A 76 -7.40 -25.72 13.83
N LYS A 77 -8.44 -26.54 14.07
CA LYS A 77 -8.60 -27.85 13.46
C LYS A 77 -8.75 -27.80 11.93
N TYR A 78 -9.30 -26.72 11.39
CA TYR A 78 -9.51 -26.55 9.95
C TYR A 78 -8.24 -26.09 9.20
N ARG A 79 -7.10 -25.93 9.90
CA ARG A 79 -5.81 -25.74 9.24
C ARG A 79 -5.31 -27.03 8.57
N ASP A 80 -5.91 -28.16 8.92
CA ASP A 80 -5.68 -29.47 8.29
C ASP A 80 -6.61 -29.62 7.07
N PRO A 81 -6.07 -29.81 5.85
CA PRO A 81 -6.85 -30.03 4.64
C PRO A 81 -7.81 -31.20 4.72
N GLU A 82 -7.41 -32.28 5.40
CA GLU A 82 -8.22 -33.53 5.54
C GLU A 82 -9.47 -33.30 6.41
N ILE A 83 -9.46 -32.26 7.25
CA ILE A 83 -10.62 -31.86 8.06
C ILE A 83 -11.43 -30.76 7.34
N LEU A 84 -10.76 -29.78 6.77
CA LEU A 84 -11.40 -28.64 6.13
C LEU A 84 -12.22 -29.02 4.90
N TYR A 85 -11.60 -29.78 3.99
CA TYR A 85 -12.22 -30.06 2.69
C TYR A 85 -13.53 -30.86 2.81
N PRO A 86 -13.60 -31.95 3.61
CA PRO A 86 -14.86 -32.64 3.89
C PRO A 86 -15.88 -31.73 4.58
N TYR A 87 -15.48 -30.98 5.58
CA TYR A 87 -16.38 -30.05 6.28
C TYR A 87 -17.07 -29.09 5.32
N VAL A 88 -16.30 -28.37 4.49
CA VAL A 88 -16.88 -27.43 3.50
C VAL A 88 -17.80 -28.16 2.52
N LYS A 89 -17.43 -29.36 2.10
CA LYS A 89 -18.24 -30.16 1.18
C LYS A 89 -19.58 -30.60 1.78
N GLU A 90 -19.63 -30.88 3.08
CA GLU A 90 -20.85 -31.22 3.83
C GLU A 90 -21.79 -30.03 4.00
N GLN A 91 -21.22 -28.80 4.12
CA GLN A 91 -22.02 -27.58 4.20
C GLN A 91 -22.73 -27.25 2.89
N ILE A 92 -22.23 -27.71 1.75
CA ILE A 92 -22.84 -27.50 0.42
C ILE A 92 -23.96 -28.50 0.22
N ALA A 93 -25.16 -28.16 0.72
CA ALA A 93 -26.28 -29.08 0.82
C ALA A 93 -27.19 -29.08 -0.42
N ASP A 94 -27.19 -28.03 -1.22
CA ASP A 94 -28.09 -27.86 -2.36
C ASP A 94 -27.37 -27.33 -3.62
N GLY A 95 -28.13 -26.95 -4.65
CA GLY A 95 -27.60 -26.40 -5.91
C GLY A 95 -27.43 -24.87 -5.90
N GLY A 96 -27.70 -24.20 -4.77
CA GLY A 96 -27.52 -22.76 -4.63
C GLY A 96 -26.06 -22.33 -4.68
N MET A 97 -25.81 -21.03 -4.82
CA MET A 97 -24.43 -20.48 -4.82
C MET A 97 -23.94 -20.34 -3.37
N TYR A 98 -22.80 -20.92 -3.08
CA TYR A 98 -22.11 -20.84 -1.80
C TYR A 98 -20.91 -19.91 -1.87
N TYR A 99 -20.70 -19.12 -0.82
CA TYR A 99 -19.58 -18.18 -0.69
C TYR A 99 -18.65 -18.68 0.41
N ILE A 100 -17.41 -19.06 0.03
CA ILE A 100 -16.40 -19.52 0.98
C ILE A 100 -15.48 -18.34 1.30
N LEU A 101 -15.53 -17.87 2.54
CA LEU A 101 -14.76 -16.75 3.06
C LEU A 101 -13.69 -17.27 4.03
N LEU A 102 -12.42 -17.18 3.64
CA LEU A 102 -11.28 -17.71 4.40
C LEU A 102 -10.33 -16.57 4.80
N ASP A 103 -10.07 -16.39 6.09
CA ASP A 103 -9.15 -15.37 6.57
C ASP A 103 -7.81 -15.97 6.99
N GLU A 104 -6.69 -15.26 6.67
CA GLU A 104 -5.31 -15.68 6.93
C GLU A 104 -5.02 -17.11 6.39
N VAL A 105 -5.41 -17.36 5.13
CA VAL A 105 -5.41 -18.70 4.52
C VAL A 105 -4.00 -19.32 4.43
N GLN A 106 -2.92 -18.55 4.58
CA GLN A 106 -1.56 -19.10 4.69
C GLN A 106 -1.33 -19.95 5.96
N LEU A 107 -2.28 -19.96 6.89
CA LEU A 107 -2.26 -20.83 8.06
C LEU A 107 -2.83 -22.24 7.77
N LEU A 108 -3.50 -22.41 6.64
CA LEU A 108 -3.98 -23.71 6.14
C LEU A 108 -2.82 -24.44 5.45
N ASP A 109 -2.57 -25.67 5.83
CA ASP A 109 -1.61 -26.53 5.15
C ASP A 109 -2.09 -26.84 3.74
N GLU A 110 -1.17 -26.91 2.77
CA GLU A 110 -1.48 -27.17 1.35
C GLU A 110 -2.64 -26.33 0.77
N PHE A 111 -2.79 -25.09 1.25
CA PHE A 111 -3.94 -24.23 0.93
C PHE A 111 -4.17 -24.09 -0.59
N GLU A 112 -3.12 -24.10 -1.42
CA GLU A 112 -3.23 -24.01 -2.88
C GLU A 112 -4.02 -25.19 -3.46
N SER A 113 -3.74 -26.41 -2.98
CA SER A 113 -4.43 -27.63 -3.40
C SER A 113 -5.89 -27.60 -3.00
N VAL A 114 -6.18 -27.16 -1.78
CA VAL A 114 -7.54 -27.02 -1.23
C VAL A 114 -8.36 -26.00 -2.03
N LEU A 115 -7.80 -24.80 -2.24
CA LEU A 115 -8.48 -23.74 -3.00
C LEU A 115 -8.73 -24.13 -4.45
N ASN A 116 -7.79 -24.82 -5.09
CA ASN A 116 -8.01 -25.41 -6.42
C ASN A 116 -9.10 -26.49 -6.41
N GLY A 117 -9.26 -27.23 -5.31
CA GLY A 117 -10.35 -28.17 -5.09
C GLY A 117 -11.71 -27.46 -5.05
N PHE A 118 -11.83 -26.38 -4.27
CA PHE A 118 -13.06 -25.59 -4.18
C PHE A 118 -13.45 -24.96 -5.52
N MET A 119 -12.48 -24.43 -6.27
CA MET A 119 -12.75 -23.87 -7.61
C MET A 119 -13.37 -24.87 -8.62
N ARG A 120 -13.20 -26.16 -8.42
CA ARG A 120 -13.81 -27.19 -9.29
C ARG A 120 -15.29 -27.40 -9.00
N MET A 121 -15.78 -26.89 -7.87
CA MET A 121 -17.20 -26.94 -7.51
C MET A 121 -17.94 -25.83 -8.26
N LYS A 122 -19.00 -26.19 -9.02
CA LYS A 122 -19.67 -25.24 -9.94
C LYS A 122 -20.47 -24.14 -9.24
N ASN A 123 -20.91 -24.40 -8.02
CA ASN A 123 -21.77 -23.53 -7.22
C ASN A 123 -21.04 -22.91 -6.02
N VAL A 124 -19.73 -22.66 -6.17
CA VAL A 124 -18.88 -22.11 -5.11
C VAL A 124 -18.14 -20.87 -5.63
N ASP A 125 -18.12 -19.83 -4.82
CA ASP A 125 -17.33 -18.61 -5.05
C ASP A 125 -16.38 -18.39 -3.87
N VAL A 126 -15.06 -18.32 -4.12
CA VAL A 126 -14.03 -18.38 -3.08
C VAL A 126 -13.36 -17.02 -2.88
N TYR A 127 -13.28 -16.60 -1.62
CA TYR A 127 -12.66 -15.37 -1.18
C TYR A 127 -11.67 -15.67 -0.05
N VAL A 128 -10.45 -15.20 -0.19
CA VAL A 128 -9.41 -15.45 0.80
C VAL A 128 -8.69 -14.16 1.16
N THR A 129 -8.18 -14.08 2.39
CA THR A 129 -7.27 -13.01 2.77
C THR A 129 -5.88 -13.57 3.08
N GLY A 130 -4.88 -12.70 2.92
CA GLY A 130 -3.53 -12.97 3.36
C GLY A 130 -2.73 -11.68 3.57
N SER A 131 -1.85 -11.71 4.57
CA SER A 131 -1.04 -10.57 4.97
C SER A 131 0.37 -10.56 4.39
N ASN A 132 0.64 -11.37 3.36
CA ASN A 132 1.97 -11.51 2.76
C ASN A 132 1.90 -11.57 1.23
N ALA A 133 2.78 -10.82 0.55
CA ALA A 133 2.95 -10.87 -0.90
C ALA A 133 3.50 -12.22 -1.39
N ARG A 134 4.13 -13.02 -0.53
CA ARG A 134 4.45 -14.42 -0.86
C ARG A 134 3.23 -15.26 -1.21
N PHE A 135 2.09 -14.86 -0.70
CA PHE A 135 0.76 -15.32 -1.07
C PHE A 135 0.43 -15.04 -2.55
N LEU A 136 1.11 -14.02 -3.11
CA LEU A 136 1.00 -13.57 -4.49
C LEU A 136 2.33 -13.61 -5.23
N SER A 137 3.40 -14.05 -4.54
CA SER A 137 4.69 -14.24 -5.18
C SER A 137 4.53 -15.23 -6.32
N LYS A 138 5.48 -15.23 -7.22
CA LYS A 138 5.53 -16.06 -8.43
C LYS A 138 5.00 -17.49 -8.26
N ASP A 139 5.04 -18.01 -7.03
CA ASP A 139 4.61 -19.38 -6.72
C ASP A 139 3.08 -19.50 -6.74
N ILE A 140 2.30 -18.56 -6.18
CA ILE A 140 0.82 -18.62 -6.23
C ILE A 140 0.30 -18.22 -7.62
N ILE A 141 0.82 -17.17 -8.24
CA ILE A 141 0.45 -16.86 -9.62
C ILE A 141 0.83 -18.03 -10.54
N THR A 142 1.94 -18.73 -10.26
CA THR A 142 2.38 -19.90 -11.01
C THR A 142 1.57 -21.14 -10.67
N GLU A 143 1.22 -21.37 -9.39
CA GLU A 143 0.44 -22.53 -8.94
C GLU A 143 -1.06 -22.35 -9.19
N PHE A 144 -1.62 -21.18 -8.97
CA PHE A 144 -2.98 -20.90 -9.45
C PHE A 144 -3.07 -20.71 -10.97
N ARG A 145 -1.93 -20.67 -11.69
CA ARG A 145 -1.89 -20.60 -13.15
C ARG A 145 -2.84 -19.53 -13.73
N GLY A 146 -2.83 -18.33 -13.13
CA GLY A 146 -3.73 -17.25 -13.53
C GLY A 146 -5.17 -17.36 -13.01
N ARG A 147 -5.43 -18.19 -11.98
CA ARG A 147 -6.77 -18.38 -11.37
C ARG A 147 -7.04 -17.49 -10.15
N GLY A 148 -6.10 -16.69 -9.73
CA GLY A 148 -6.27 -15.71 -8.67
C GLY A 148 -6.64 -14.33 -9.21
N ASP A 149 -7.57 -13.64 -8.56
CA ASP A 149 -7.97 -12.26 -8.84
C ASP A 149 -7.71 -11.39 -7.60
N GLU A 150 -6.60 -10.66 -7.64
CA GLU A 150 -6.13 -9.90 -6.49
C GLU A 150 -6.91 -8.61 -6.26
N LEU A 151 -7.18 -8.32 -4.99
CA LEU A 151 -7.61 -7.03 -4.48
C LEU A 151 -6.64 -6.60 -3.37
N HIS A 152 -5.67 -5.76 -3.72
CA HIS A 152 -4.76 -5.20 -2.74
C HIS A 152 -5.39 -4.00 -2.03
N ILE A 153 -5.46 -4.04 -0.69
CA ILE A 153 -6.00 -2.95 0.13
C ILE A 153 -4.90 -2.24 0.91
N GLN A 154 -4.97 -0.93 0.92
CA GLN A 154 -4.08 -0.05 1.66
C GLN A 154 -4.64 0.29 3.05
N PRO A 155 -3.85 0.78 4.01
CA PRO A 155 -4.35 1.55 5.13
C PRO A 155 -5.32 2.64 4.67
N LEU A 156 -6.07 3.27 5.58
CA LEU A 156 -6.98 4.35 5.21
C LEU A 156 -6.22 5.44 4.46
N SER A 157 -6.73 5.85 3.32
CA SER A 157 -6.29 7.05 2.62
C SER A 157 -6.60 8.29 3.47
N PHE A 158 -6.01 9.44 3.15
CA PHE A 158 -6.33 10.67 3.88
C PHE A 158 -7.82 11.03 3.79
N ALA A 159 -8.45 10.76 2.65
CA ALA A 159 -9.89 10.96 2.49
C ALA A 159 -10.71 10.04 3.39
N GLU A 160 -10.40 8.74 3.42
CA GLU A 160 -11.05 7.76 4.32
C GLU A 160 -10.82 8.12 5.81
N PHE A 161 -9.60 8.60 6.15
CA PHE A 161 -9.28 9.09 7.48
C PHE A 161 -10.15 10.31 7.85
N MET A 162 -10.27 11.29 6.98
CA MET A 162 -11.06 12.51 7.22
C MET A 162 -12.56 12.24 7.39
N SER A 163 -13.09 11.16 6.82
CA SER A 163 -14.50 10.79 7.00
C SER A 163 -14.86 10.36 8.43
N VAL A 164 -13.84 9.94 9.19
CA VAL A 164 -13.98 9.48 10.59
C VAL A 164 -13.30 10.42 11.59
N TYR A 165 -12.59 11.44 11.11
CA TYR A 165 -11.89 12.40 11.92
C TYR A 165 -12.81 13.58 12.28
N ASP A 166 -12.98 13.81 13.59
CA ASP A 166 -13.81 14.91 14.11
C ASP A 166 -12.99 16.19 14.26
N GLY A 167 -12.66 16.83 13.15
CA GLY A 167 -11.86 18.05 13.11
C GLY A 167 -11.74 18.64 11.70
N ASN A 168 -11.03 19.76 11.60
CA ASN A 168 -10.77 20.34 10.30
C ASN A 168 -9.66 19.59 9.52
N LYS A 169 -9.57 19.84 8.22
CA LYS A 169 -8.64 19.13 7.33
C LYS A 169 -7.17 19.38 7.64
N TYR A 170 -6.82 20.52 8.21
CA TYR A 170 -5.42 20.88 8.54
C TYR A 170 -4.95 20.11 9.77
N ASP A 171 -5.78 20.06 10.81
CA ASP A 171 -5.50 19.25 12.00
C ASP A 171 -5.52 17.76 11.64
N GLY A 172 -6.49 17.33 10.81
CA GLY A 172 -6.54 15.97 10.30
C GLY A 172 -5.30 15.61 9.49
N TRP A 173 -4.77 16.50 8.67
CA TRP A 173 -3.52 16.26 7.95
C TRP A 173 -2.33 16.07 8.91
N ASN A 174 -2.19 16.95 9.91
CA ASN A 174 -1.12 16.84 10.90
C ASN A 174 -1.20 15.54 11.68
N GLU A 175 -2.41 15.11 12.04
CA GLU A 175 -2.69 13.85 12.70
C GLU A 175 -2.33 12.66 11.79
N TYR A 176 -2.77 12.69 10.53
CA TYR A 176 -2.55 11.63 9.56
C TYR A 176 -1.07 11.43 9.21
N VAL A 177 -0.33 12.51 8.95
CA VAL A 177 1.11 12.41 8.64
C VAL A 177 1.94 11.95 9.83
N LEU A 178 1.42 12.12 11.05
CA LEU A 178 2.09 11.71 12.28
C LEU A 178 1.78 10.25 12.64
N TYR A 179 0.51 9.83 12.59
CA TYR A 179 0.06 8.52 13.08
C TYR A 179 -0.40 7.56 11.99
N GLY A 180 -0.48 8.00 10.74
CA GLY A 180 -0.87 7.16 9.61
C GLY A 180 -2.37 6.88 9.52
N GLY A 181 -2.70 5.92 8.65
CA GLY A 181 -4.07 5.51 8.34
C GLY A 181 -4.41 4.07 8.75
N LEU A 182 -3.66 3.43 9.65
CA LEU A 182 -4.03 2.10 10.14
C LEU A 182 -5.33 2.18 10.96
N PRO A 183 -6.42 1.46 10.58
CA PRO A 183 -7.71 1.53 11.25
C PRO A 183 -7.67 1.44 12.78
N PRO A 184 -6.95 0.47 13.39
CA PRO A 184 -6.89 0.38 14.85
C PRO A 184 -6.21 1.58 15.53
N VAL A 185 -5.32 2.29 14.83
CA VAL A 185 -4.65 3.51 15.33
C VAL A 185 -5.57 4.71 15.23
N VAL A 186 -6.30 4.84 14.12
CA VAL A 186 -7.23 5.94 13.87
C VAL A 186 -8.36 5.97 14.89
N LEU A 187 -8.79 4.81 15.38
CA LEU A 187 -9.86 4.69 16.41
C LEU A 187 -9.42 5.08 17.83
N LEU A 188 -8.12 5.25 18.09
CA LEU A 188 -7.61 5.66 19.39
C LEU A 188 -7.74 7.18 19.57
N ARG A 189 -7.92 7.60 20.83
CA ARG A 189 -8.21 9.01 21.15
C ARG A 189 -6.99 9.81 21.56
N THR A 190 -6.01 9.16 22.21
CA THR A 190 -4.85 9.88 22.73
C THR A 190 -3.59 9.61 21.95
N ALA A 191 -2.69 10.59 21.91
CA ALA A 191 -1.40 10.47 21.24
C ALA A 191 -0.56 9.32 21.81
N GLU A 192 -0.60 9.16 23.13
CA GLU A 192 0.14 8.09 23.83
C GLU A 192 -0.31 6.72 23.36
N GLN A 193 -1.63 6.47 23.33
CA GLN A 193 -2.17 5.20 22.86
C GLN A 193 -1.80 4.89 21.41
N LYS A 194 -1.85 5.93 20.53
CA LYS A 194 -1.47 5.79 19.12
C LYS A 194 0.01 5.44 18.97
N ILE A 195 0.89 6.12 19.70
CA ILE A 195 2.34 5.87 19.69
C ILE A 195 2.65 4.48 20.21
N GLU A 196 2.06 4.07 21.33
CA GLU A 196 2.27 2.74 21.92
C GLU A 196 1.81 1.63 20.97
N LEU A 197 0.61 1.77 20.39
CA LEU A 197 0.10 0.78 19.45
C LEU A 197 0.97 0.70 18.18
N LEU A 198 1.38 1.82 17.61
CA LEU A 198 2.25 1.85 16.42
C LEU A 198 3.60 1.19 16.69
N LYS A 199 4.22 1.45 17.85
CA LYS A 199 5.47 0.79 18.26
C LYS A 199 5.30 -0.71 18.46
N SER A 200 4.23 -1.12 19.14
CA SER A 200 3.90 -2.53 19.33
C SER A 200 3.64 -3.23 17.98
N LEU A 201 2.83 -2.64 17.10
CA LEU A 201 2.60 -3.17 15.77
C LEU A 201 3.90 -3.31 14.97
N PHE A 202 4.77 -2.31 15.02
CA PHE A 202 6.04 -2.37 14.33
C PHE A 202 6.93 -3.51 14.85
N GLN A 203 7.18 -3.58 16.16
CA GLN A 203 8.07 -4.56 16.74
C GLN A 203 7.46 -5.97 16.78
N GLU A 204 6.28 -6.11 17.31
CA GLU A 204 5.71 -7.41 17.64
C GLU A 204 5.00 -8.04 16.44
N THR A 205 4.36 -7.21 15.61
CA THR A 205 3.57 -7.72 14.49
C THR A 205 4.39 -7.82 13.22
N TYR A 206 5.09 -6.74 12.81
CA TYR A 206 5.79 -6.76 11.51
C TYR A 206 7.18 -7.36 11.61
N ILE A 207 8.01 -6.90 12.54
CA ILE A 207 9.39 -7.37 12.63
C ILE A 207 9.46 -8.83 13.02
N ASN A 208 8.77 -9.25 14.09
CA ASN A 208 8.79 -10.64 14.54
C ASN A 208 8.18 -11.59 13.50
N ASP A 209 7.13 -11.18 12.80
CA ASP A 209 6.52 -11.97 11.73
C ASP A 209 7.50 -12.20 10.57
N ILE A 210 8.18 -11.14 10.10
CA ILE A 210 9.17 -11.25 9.03
C ILE A 210 10.36 -12.10 9.47
N ILE A 211 10.89 -11.87 10.68
CA ILE A 211 12.03 -12.61 11.21
C ILE A 211 11.73 -14.10 11.32
N SER A 212 10.59 -14.47 11.89
CA SER A 212 10.20 -15.87 12.07
C SER A 212 9.97 -16.56 10.72
N ARG A 213 9.32 -15.87 9.80
CA ARG A 213 8.92 -16.40 8.47
C ARG A 213 10.12 -16.64 7.56
N HIS A 214 11.11 -15.75 7.59
CA HIS A 214 12.29 -15.81 6.72
C HIS A 214 13.55 -16.32 7.44
N SER A 215 13.42 -16.75 8.71
CA SER A 215 14.55 -17.20 9.54
C SER A 215 15.72 -16.21 9.51
N VAL A 216 15.42 -14.91 9.68
CA VAL A 216 16.42 -13.84 9.64
C VAL A 216 17.43 -14.03 10.75
N LYS A 217 18.70 -14.28 10.38
CA LYS A 217 19.77 -14.61 11.34
C LYS A 217 20.31 -13.38 12.10
N HIS A 218 20.26 -12.21 11.48
CA HIS A 218 20.83 -10.96 12.01
C HIS A 218 19.72 -9.95 12.23
N ARG A 219 19.00 -10.08 13.35
CA ARG A 219 17.88 -9.24 13.73
C ARG A 219 18.27 -7.76 13.82
N ASP A 220 19.36 -7.46 14.49
CA ASP A 220 19.80 -6.07 14.72
C ASP A 220 20.09 -5.34 13.39
N GLU A 221 20.73 -6.04 12.43
CA GLU A 221 21.02 -5.50 11.11
C GLU A 221 19.73 -5.29 10.29
N PHE A 222 18.76 -6.19 10.46
CA PHE A 222 17.47 -6.06 9.80
C PHE A 222 16.70 -4.83 10.33
N GLU A 223 16.61 -4.67 11.65
CA GLU A 223 15.98 -3.51 12.29
C GLU A 223 16.69 -2.20 11.92
N GLU A 224 18.03 -2.19 11.90
CA GLU A 224 18.81 -1.04 11.48
C GLU A 224 18.57 -0.67 10.01
N LEU A 225 18.43 -1.65 9.11
CA LEU A 225 18.08 -1.40 7.72
C LEU A 225 16.74 -0.65 7.61
N ILE A 226 15.75 -1.05 8.40
CA ILE A 226 14.44 -0.39 8.41
C ILE A 226 14.58 1.05 8.90
N ASN A 227 15.36 1.28 9.97
CA ASN A 227 15.61 2.63 10.47
C ASN A 227 16.30 3.53 9.43
N ILE A 228 17.25 2.97 8.67
CA ILE A 228 17.92 3.70 7.58
C ILE A 228 16.92 4.04 6.47
N LEU A 229 16.06 3.10 6.08
CA LEU A 229 15.01 3.34 5.08
C LEU A 229 14.00 4.38 5.56
N ALA A 230 13.56 4.30 6.81
CA ALA A 230 12.62 5.24 7.40
C ALA A 230 13.19 6.65 7.48
N SER A 231 14.51 6.78 7.75
CA SER A 231 15.22 8.06 7.75
C SER A 231 15.54 8.59 6.36
N ALA A 232 15.53 7.74 5.33
CA ALA A 232 15.84 8.08 3.94
C ALA A 232 14.60 7.95 3.02
N ILE A 233 13.42 8.10 3.59
CA ILE A 233 12.15 8.01 2.86
C ILE A 233 12.15 8.96 1.64
N GLY A 234 11.64 8.53 0.50
CA GLY A 234 11.65 9.31 -0.74
C GLY A 234 13.01 9.48 -1.41
N SER A 235 14.11 9.00 -0.79
CA SER A 235 15.46 9.12 -1.37
C SER A 235 15.83 7.90 -2.22
N LEU A 236 16.53 8.15 -3.32
CA LEU A 236 17.08 7.08 -4.16
C LEU A 236 18.14 6.28 -3.40
N THR A 237 17.93 4.97 -3.32
CA THR A 237 18.84 4.05 -2.66
C THR A 237 19.03 2.76 -3.44
N ASN A 238 20.08 2.01 -3.12
CA ASN A 238 20.34 0.68 -3.66
C ASN A 238 21.09 -0.17 -2.60
N PRO A 239 21.12 -1.50 -2.75
CA PRO A 239 21.78 -2.38 -1.80
C PRO A 239 23.25 -2.02 -1.52
N LYS A 240 23.99 -1.55 -2.54
CA LYS A 240 25.40 -1.14 -2.38
C LYS A 240 25.52 0.11 -1.48
N LYS A 241 24.73 1.16 -1.76
CA LYS A 241 24.71 2.39 -0.94
C LYS A 241 24.36 2.06 0.52
N LEU A 242 23.42 1.15 0.73
CA LEU A 242 23.04 0.68 2.06
C LEU A 242 24.21 -0.08 2.74
N THR A 243 24.86 -0.99 2.03
CA THR A 243 26.07 -1.69 2.52
C THR A 243 27.17 -0.70 2.95
N ASP A 244 27.43 0.32 2.14
CA ASP A 244 28.41 1.36 2.44
C ASP A 244 28.01 2.17 3.68
N THR A 245 26.71 2.43 3.86
CA THR A 245 26.16 3.08 5.06
C THR A 245 26.35 2.23 6.33
N PHE A 246 26.09 0.94 6.26
CA PHE A 246 26.36 0.01 7.38
C PHE A 246 27.84 0.01 7.76
N LYS A 247 28.73 -0.07 6.77
CA LYS A 247 30.18 -0.06 6.98
C LYS A 247 30.66 1.25 7.61
N SER A 248 30.21 2.41 7.09
CA SER A 248 30.68 3.73 7.53
C SER A 248 30.11 4.17 8.87
N LYS A 249 28.83 3.88 9.14
CA LYS A 249 28.14 4.36 10.36
C LYS A 249 28.20 3.39 11.53
N LYS A 250 28.31 2.10 11.28
CA LYS A 250 28.13 1.05 12.30
C LYS A 250 29.34 0.10 12.42
N ASN A 251 30.39 0.25 11.60
CA ASN A 251 31.52 -0.69 11.53
C ASN A 251 31.08 -2.17 11.34
N LYS A 252 29.91 -2.39 10.74
CA LYS A 252 29.35 -3.71 10.46
C LYS A 252 29.47 -4.00 8.97
N VAL A 253 29.84 -5.24 8.64
CA VAL A 253 29.93 -5.71 7.26
C VAL A 253 28.75 -6.62 6.97
N ILE A 254 27.83 -6.13 6.16
CA ILE A 254 26.70 -6.91 5.65
C ILE A 254 26.80 -7.01 4.12
N SER A 255 26.49 -8.18 3.56
CA SER A 255 26.58 -8.36 2.11
C SER A 255 25.44 -7.62 1.38
N SER A 256 25.72 -7.15 0.17
CA SER A 256 24.71 -6.52 -0.69
C SER A 256 23.57 -7.49 -1.01
N ASN A 257 23.82 -8.78 -1.10
CA ASN A 257 22.80 -9.81 -1.31
C ASN A 257 21.88 -9.95 -0.09
N THR A 258 22.44 -9.90 1.13
CA THR A 258 21.65 -9.94 2.36
C THR A 258 20.74 -8.70 2.46
N ILE A 259 21.28 -7.51 2.16
CA ILE A 259 20.48 -6.28 2.09
C ILE A 259 19.34 -6.41 1.08
N LYS A 260 19.63 -6.95 -0.12
CA LYS A 260 18.60 -7.18 -1.15
C LYS A 260 17.50 -8.11 -0.62
N SER A 261 17.87 -9.23 0.00
CA SER A 261 16.89 -10.16 0.59
C SER A 261 16.04 -9.47 1.67
N TYR A 262 16.64 -8.65 2.53
CA TYR A 262 15.91 -7.93 3.56
C TYR A 262 14.92 -6.89 2.99
N LEU A 263 15.33 -6.19 1.92
CA LEU A 263 14.42 -5.29 1.18
C LEU A 263 13.25 -6.06 0.55
N ASP A 264 13.53 -7.24 -0.02
CA ASP A 264 12.50 -8.09 -0.60
C ASP A 264 11.53 -8.59 0.51
N TYR A 265 12.01 -8.99 1.70
CA TYR A 265 11.16 -9.39 2.82
C TYR A 265 10.23 -8.27 3.32
N LEU A 266 10.74 -7.02 3.35
CA LEU A 266 9.92 -5.86 3.71
C LEU A 266 8.83 -5.57 2.67
N CYS A 267 9.16 -5.74 1.39
CA CYS A 267 8.18 -5.61 0.31
C CYS A 267 7.14 -6.75 0.36
N ASP A 268 7.59 -7.99 0.60
CA ASP A 268 6.73 -9.18 0.72
C ASP A 268 5.76 -9.07 1.91
N ALA A 269 6.15 -8.38 2.97
CA ALA A 269 5.27 -8.10 4.12
C ALA A 269 4.40 -6.85 3.92
N TYR A 270 4.45 -6.22 2.76
CA TYR A 270 3.78 -4.95 2.47
C TYR A 270 4.12 -3.80 3.45
N VAL A 271 5.26 -3.87 4.15
CA VAL A 271 5.72 -2.78 5.03
C VAL A 271 6.21 -1.61 4.20
N VAL A 272 6.93 -1.91 3.12
CA VAL A 272 7.37 -0.92 2.14
C VAL A 272 7.01 -1.33 0.72
N SER A 273 6.81 -0.35 -0.13
CA SER A 273 6.66 -0.51 -1.58
C SER A 273 7.88 0.02 -2.31
N ARG A 274 8.24 -0.63 -3.40
CA ARG A 274 9.37 -0.28 -4.25
C ARG A 274 8.88 0.48 -5.47
N ALA A 275 9.39 1.69 -5.69
CA ALA A 275 9.17 2.46 -6.91
C ALA A 275 10.40 2.33 -7.82
N THR A 276 10.20 1.75 -9.00
CA THR A 276 11.25 1.52 -10.00
C THR A 276 11.53 2.80 -10.76
N ARG A 277 12.77 2.99 -11.22
CA ARG A 277 13.11 4.13 -12.06
C ARG A 277 12.76 3.86 -13.54
N TYR A 278 12.17 4.86 -14.16
CA TYR A 278 11.82 4.84 -15.58
C TYR A 278 12.49 6.01 -16.33
N ASP A 279 13.32 5.71 -17.29
CA ASP A 279 13.89 6.69 -18.20
C ASP A 279 12.82 7.12 -19.20
N ILE A 280 12.30 8.33 -19.01
CA ILE A 280 11.17 8.87 -19.80
C ILE A 280 11.55 9.01 -21.28
N LYS A 281 12.75 9.50 -21.59
CA LYS A 281 13.24 9.67 -22.97
C LYS A 281 13.70 8.36 -23.59
N GLY A 282 14.42 7.55 -22.82
CA GLY A 282 14.91 6.24 -23.27
C GLY A 282 13.83 5.15 -23.28
N LYS A 283 12.65 5.40 -22.70
CA LYS A 283 11.52 4.46 -22.61
C LYS A 283 11.92 3.09 -22.06
N LYS A 284 12.74 3.07 -21.02
CA LYS A 284 13.26 1.85 -20.38
C LYS A 284 13.29 1.95 -18.86
N TYR A 285 13.14 0.79 -18.23
CA TYR A 285 13.32 0.68 -16.78
C TYR A 285 14.80 0.66 -16.40
N ILE A 286 15.09 1.18 -15.21
CA ILE A 286 16.42 1.19 -14.61
C ILE A 286 16.29 0.54 -13.24
N ASP A 287 16.92 -0.62 -13.05
CA ASP A 287 16.75 -1.45 -11.86
C ASP A 287 17.24 -0.78 -10.58
N THR A 288 18.29 0.01 -10.66
CA THR A 288 18.88 0.67 -9.47
C THR A 288 19.47 2.04 -9.80
N PRO A 289 19.45 3.00 -8.86
CA PRO A 289 18.81 2.99 -7.56
C PRO A 289 17.28 3.11 -7.64
N GLN A 290 16.57 2.79 -6.55
CA GLN A 290 15.11 2.83 -6.44
C GLN A 290 14.68 3.70 -5.27
N LYS A 291 13.41 4.13 -5.21
CA LYS A 291 12.81 4.71 -4.01
C LYS A 291 11.99 3.65 -3.27
N TYR A 292 11.90 3.81 -1.95
CA TYR A 292 11.07 2.97 -1.09
C TYR A 292 10.12 3.85 -0.30
N TYR A 293 8.83 3.49 -0.31
CA TYR A 293 7.76 4.19 0.39
C TYR A 293 7.12 3.24 1.39
N PHE A 294 6.87 3.73 2.60
CA PHE A 294 6.16 2.95 3.61
C PHE A 294 4.67 2.91 3.26
N SER A 295 4.05 1.75 3.44
CA SER A 295 2.60 1.59 3.22
C SER A 295 1.78 2.40 4.22
N ASP A 296 2.36 2.73 5.38
CA ASP A 296 1.76 3.60 6.39
C ASP A 296 2.82 4.53 6.99
N VAL A 297 2.52 5.83 7.00
CA VAL A 297 3.48 6.84 7.51
C VAL A 297 3.60 6.80 9.04
N GLY A 298 2.57 6.36 9.77
CA GLY A 298 2.65 6.15 11.21
C GLY A 298 3.62 5.04 11.57
N ILE A 299 3.64 3.94 10.82
CA ILE A 299 4.63 2.88 10.97
C ILE A 299 6.05 3.39 10.68
N ARG A 300 6.22 4.18 9.61
CA ARG A 300 7.50 4.85 9.32
C ARG A 300 7.97 5.68 10.51
N ASN A 301 7.09 6.48 11.09
CA ASN A 301 7.41 7.35 12.21
C ASN A 301 7.73 6.54 13.49
N ALA A 302 7.03 5.43 13.73
CA ALA A 302 7.32 4.53 14.82
C ALA A 302 8.73 3.91 14.73
N CYS A 303 9.17 3.52 13.52
CA CYS A 303 10.52 3.01 13.27
C CYS A 303 11.62 3.95 13.79
N ILE A 304 11.44 5.26 13.63
CA ILE A 304 12.42 6.28 14.05
C ILE A 304 12.03 6.97 15.36
N ASN A 305 11.14 6.37 16.14
CA ASN A 305 10.65 6.90 17.42
C ASN A 305 10.09 8.34 17.33
N PHE A 306 9.42 8.67 16.22
CA PHE A 306 8.80 9.99 15.97
C PHE A 306 9.80 11.18 16.04
N ARG A 307 11.09 10.93 15.81
CA ARG A 307 12.14 11.97 15.98
C ARG A 307 12.31 12.88 14.78
N GLN A 308 11.93 12.45 13.60
CA GLN A 308 12.19 13.13 12.33
C GLN A 308 10.90 13.23 11.51
N LEU A 309 10.28 14.40 11.56
CA LEU A 309 9.11 14.72 10.73
C LEU A 309 9.62 15.47 9.49
N GLU A 310 10.06 14.75 8.48
CA GLU A 310 10.41 15.31 7.18
C GLU A 310 9.14 15.51 6.35
N GLU A 311 8.47 16.65 6.55
CA GLU A 311 7.14 16.91 5.98
C GLU A 311 7.10 16.72 4.45
N ASN A 312 8.16 17.16 3.73
CA ASN A 312 8.27 17.01 2.28
C ASN A 312 8.22 15.53 1.86
N HIS A 313 9.09 14.71 2.43
CA HIS A 313 9.18 13.30 2.09
C HIS A 313 7.99 12.49 2.60
N THR A 314 7.41 12.89 3.75
CA THR A 314 6.19 12.28 4.26
C THR A 314 5.00 12.56 3.33
N MET A 315 4.86 13.80 2.84
CA MET A 315 3.85 14.14 1.84
C MET A 315 4.06 13.37 0.53
N GLU A 316 5.28 13.25 0.06
CA GLU A 316 5.63 12.44 -1.11
C GLU A 316 5.20 10.97 -0.92
N ASN A 317 5.43 10.39 0.27
CA ASN A 317 4.98 9.04 0.58
C ASN A 317 3.44 8.93 0.61
N VAL A 318 2.74 9.91 1.17
CA VAL A 318 1.27 9.94 1.15
C VAL A 318 0.75 9.99 -0.28
N ILE A 319 1.30 10.86 -1.13
CA ILE A 319 0.92 10.94 -2.55
C ILE A 319 1.17 9.61 -3.26
N TYR A 320 2.30 8.95 -3.02
CA TYR A 320 2.59 7.63 -3.57
C TYR A 320 1.50 6.62 -3.19
N ASN A 321 1.16 6.53 -1.90
CA ASN A 321 0.14 5.60 -1.40
C ASN A 321 -1.25 5.88 -1.99
N GLU A 322 -1.63 7.15 -2.13
CA GLU A 322 -2.88 7.57 -2.79
C GLU A 322 -2.92 7.14 -4.27
N LEU A 323 -1.81 7.27 -4.98
CA LEU A 323 -1.72 6.86 -6.39
C LEU A 323 -1.85 5.33 -6.53
N ILE A 324 -1.21 4.57 -5.64
CA ILE A 324 -1.34 3.10 -5.60
C ILE A 324 -2.77 2.68 -5.26
N ALA A 325 -3.41 3.30 -4.25
CA ALA A 325 -4.79 3.02 -3.86
C ALA A 325 -5.77 3.25 -5.03
N ARG A 326 -5.48 4.21 -5.91
CA ARG A 326 -6.26 4.51 -7.14
C ARG A 326 -5.89 3.62 -8.33
N ASN A 327 -5.07 2.57 -8.12
CA ASN A 327 -4.60 1.61 -9.13
C ASN A 327 -3.78 2.25 -10.26
N PHE A 328 -2.95 3.22 -9.96
CA PHE A 328 -1.90 3.62 -10.87
C PHE A 328 -0.68 2.71 -10.71
N ASN A 329 -0.04 2.37 -11.82
CA ASN A 329 1.34 1.90 -11.80
C ASN A 329 2.23 3.13 -11.66
N VAL A 330 3.02 3.20 -10.58
CA VAL A 330 3.80 4.37 -10.20
C VAL A 330 5.29 4.06 -10.24
N ASP A 331 6.00 4.79 -11.09
CA ASP A 331 7.45 4.73 -11.24
C ASP A 331 8.08 6.09 -10.91
N VAL A 332 9.37 6.11 -10.60
CA VAL A 332 10.15 7.35 -10.48
C VAL A 332 10.71 7.72 -11.85
N GLY A 333 10.37 8.91 -12.35
CA GLY A 333 10.80 9.38 -13.67
C GLY A 333 12.22 9.92 -13.64
N ILE A 334 12.96 9.68 -14.75
CA ILE A 334 14.28 10.25 -14.97
C ILE A 334 14.34 10.84 -16.36
N ILE A 335 14.94 12.02 -16.44
CA ILE A 335 15.25 12.70 -17.69
C ILE A 335 16.74 13.00 -17.72
N THR A 336 17.45 12.43 -18.69
CA THR A 336 18.84 12.79 -18.92
C THR A 336 18.89 14.05 -19.79
N SER A 337 19.44 15.12 -19.23
CA SER A 337 19.71 16.37 -19.93
C SER A 337 21.21 16.52 -20.14
N THR A 338 21.62 16.92 -21.32
CA THR A 338 23.00 17.32 -21.62
C THR A 338 23.09 18.84 -21.57
N GLY A 339 23.96 19.36 -20.75
CA GLY A 339 24.27 20.79 -20.66
C GLY A 339 25.78 21.01 -20.67
N LYS A 340 26.22 22.27 -20.77
CA LYS A 340 27.61 22.64 -20.54
C LYS A 340 27.75 23.14 -19.11
N ASP A 341 28.85 22.75 -18.44
CA ASP A 341 29.25 23.31 -17.16
C ASP A 341 29.85 24.72 -17.31
N ASN A 342 30.25 25.34 -16.22
CA ASN A 342 30.87 26.66 -16.22
C ASN A 342 32.21 26.71 -17.01
N ASP A 343 32.84 25.56 -17.23
CA ASP A 343 34.06 25.39 -17.99
C ASP A 343 33.83 25.02 -19.46
N GLY A 344 32.56 25.01 -19.91
CA GLY A 344 32.15 24.69 -21.27
C GLY A 344 32.17 23.20 -21.62
N LYS A 345 32.44 22.30 -20.66
CA LYS A 345 32.41 20.85 -20.88
C LYS A 345 30.96 20.32 -20.84
N PHE A 346 30.68 19.37 -21.75
CA PHE A 346 29.40 18.69 -21.75
C PHE A 346 29.23 17.83 -20.48
N VAL A 347 28.24 18.17 -19.68
CA VAL A 347 27.86 17.41 -18.48
C VAL A 347 26.49 16.81 -18.69
N ARG A 348 26.35 15.53 -18.37
CA ARG A 348 25.04 14.86 -18.29
C ARG A 348 24.47 15.07 -16.91
N LYS A 349 23.34 15.80 -16.82
CA LYS A 349 22.58 15.98 -15.60
C LYS A 349 21.32 15.11 -15.67
N GLN A 350 21.07 14.33 -14.63
CA GLN A 350 19.79 13.62 -14.47
C GLN A 350 18.85 14.48 -13.66
N LEU A 351 17.66 14.72 -14.20
CA LEU A 351 16.54 15.36 -13.50
C LEU A 351 15.55 14.27 -13.12
N GLU A 352 15.00 14.37 -11.93
CA GLU A 352 14.01 13.46 -11.41
C GLU A 352 12.60 14.02 -11.60
N VAL A 353 11.65 13.14 -11.87
CA VAL A 353 10.22 13.38 -11.76
C VAL A 353 9.72 12.40 -10.72
N ASP A 354 9.13 12.89 -9.63
CA ASP A 354 8.81 12.06 -8.48
C ASP A 354 7.93 10.87 -8.86
N PHE A 355 6.92 11.10 -9.71
CA PHE A 355 6.02 10.01 -10.12
C PHE A 355 5.69 10.06 -11.61
N VAL A 356 5.86 8.92 -12.27
CA VAL A 356 5.30 8.59 -13.58
C VAL A 356 4.16 7.62 -13.36
N CYS A 357 2.94 8.08 -13.52
CA CYS A 357 1.74 7.32 -13.19
C CYS A 357 1.07 6.81 -14.46
N ASN A 358 0.90 5.50 -14.59
CA ASN A 358 0.25 4.88 -15.73
C ASN A 358 -1.02 4.14 -15.28
N LYS A 359 -2.14 4.33 -16.01
CA LYS A 359 -3.40 3.58 -15.83
C LYS A 359 -4.09 3.42 -17.17
N GLY A 360 -4.03 2.23 -17.75
CA GLY A 360 -4.50 2.00 -19.12
C GLY A 360 -3.76 2.88 -20.12
N SER A 361 -4.48 3.65 -20.92
CA SER A 361 -3.90 4.60 -21.87
C SER A 361 -3.54 5.97 -21.28
N LYS A 362 -3.87 6.20 -20.00
CA LYS A 362 -3.62 7.48 -19.32
C LYS A 362 -2.22 7.46 -18.68
N ARG A 363 -1.48 8.55 -18.86
CA ARG A 363 -0.20 8.80 -18.18
C ARG A 363 -0.22 10.20 -17.56
N TYR A 364 0.41 10.32 -16.41
CA TYR A 364 0.59 11.58 -15.70
C TYR A 364 2.03 11.66 -15.18
N TYR A 365 2.59 12.87 -15.22
CA TYR A 365 3.86 13.20 -14.60
C TYR A 365 3.60 14.10 -13.41
N ILE A 366 4.00 13.66 -12.22
CA ILE A 366 3.66 14.35 -10.99
C ILE A 366 4.94 14.68 -10.22
N GLN A 367 5.04 15.95 -9.80
CA GLN A 367 6.08 16.45 -8.91
C GLN A 367 5.45 16.81 -7.58
N SER A 368 6.10 16.42 -6.48
CA SER A 368 5.68 16.74 -5.12
C SER A 368 6.50 17.91 -4.58
N ALA A 369 5.86 19.02 -4.25
CA ALA A 369 6.51 20.20 -3.67
C ALA A 369 5.72 20.64 -2.43
N PHE A 370 6.33 20.56 -1.24
CA PHE A 370 5.64 20.92 0.01
C PHE A 370 5.05 22.34 -0.03
N SER A 371 5.85 23.30 -0.49
CA SER A 371 5.42 24.68 -0.72
C SER A 371 6.18 25.30 -1.89
N ILE A 372 5.55 26.25 -2.54
CA ILE A 372 6.14 27.06 -3.62
C ILE A 372 5.97 28.52 -3.24
N PRO A 373 6.91 29.07 -2.45
CA PRO A 373 6.80 30.45 -1.91
C PRO A 373 7.05 31.53 -2.98
N ASP A 374 7.79 31.20 -4.04
CA ASP A 374 8.23 32.16 -5.04
C ASP A 374 8.34 31.53 -6.44
N ARG A 375 8.65 32.41 -7.41
CA ARG A 375 8.81 32.02 -8.83
C ARG A 375 10.02 31.13 -9.05
N GLU A 376 11.12 31.36 -8.35
CA GLU A 376 12.34 30.54 -8.51
C GLU A 376 12.07 29.09 -8.11
N LYS A 377 11.36 28.86 -7.00
CA LYS A 377 10.94 27.53 -6.57
C LYS A 377 9.98 26.88 -7.57
N MET A 378 9.04 27.63 -8.16
CA MET A 378 8.17 27.14 -9.21
C MET A 378 8.96 26.70 -10.44
N GLU A 379 9.92 27.50 -10.89
CA GLU A 379 10.80 27.16 -12.02
C GLU A 379 11.65 25.92 -11.73
N GLN A 380 12.15 25.78 -10.51
CA GLN A 380 12.88 24.59 -10.06
C GLN A 380 12.03 23.32 -10.17
N GLU A 381 10.80 23.33 -9.61
CA GLU A 381 9.90 22.18 -9.60
C GLU A 381 9.36 21.88 -11.03
N SER A 382 9.16 22.90 -11.84
CA SER A 382 8.70 22.75 -13.23
C SER A 382 9.77 22.22 -14.18
N ASN A 383 11.05 22.44 -13.88
CA ASN A 383 12.16 22.18 -14.80
C ASN A 383 12.22 20.73 -15.33
N SER A 384 11.98 19.75 -14.47
CA SER A 384 11.94 18.35 -14.90
C SER A 384 10.77 18.09 -15.84
N LEU A 385 9.58 18.60 -15.49
CA LEU A 385 8.35 18.41 -16.25
C LEU A 385 8.39 19.07 -17.62
N LEU A 386 8.97 20.27 -17.73
CA LEU A 386 9.10 21.04 -18.97
C LEU A 386 10.03 20.37 -20.00
N ARG A 387 10.91 19.48 -19.56
CA ARG A 387 11.82 18.73 -20.45
C ARG A 387 11.24 17.44 -21.02
N ILE A 388 9.97 17.17 -20.72
CA ILE A 388 9.22 16.03 -21.26
C ILE A 388 8.50 16.49 -22.52
N ASP A 389 8.89 15.96 -23.68
CA ASP A 389 8.37 16.32 -25.00
C ASP A 389 7.16 15.45 -25.41
N ASP A 390 6.19 15.26 -24.51
CA ASP A 390 4.94 14.58 -24.84
C ASP A 390 3.73 15.36 -24.34
N SER A 391 2.54 14.94 -24.78
CA SER A 391 1.26 15.61 -24.50
C SER A 391 0.56 15.14 -23.23
N PHE A 392 1.20 14.25 -22.44
CA PHE A 392 0.60 13.77 -21.20
C PHE A 392 0.57 14.85 -20.13
N LYS A 393 -0.40 14.77 -19.25
CA LYS A 393 -0.61 15.78 -18.20
C LYS A 393 0.57 15.85 -17.23
N LYS A 394 0.99 17.06 -16.95
CA LYS A 394 2.05 17.41 -16.00
C LYS A 394 1.41 18.12 -14.82
N ILE A 395 1.71 17.67 -13.61
CA ILE A 395 1.04 18.10 -12.38
C ILE A 395 2.10 18.37 -11.31
N ILE A 396 1.93 19.48 -10.60
CA ILE A 396 2.67 19.75 -9.35
C ILE A 396 1.67 19.67 -8.21
N VAL A 397 1.96 18.83 -7.21
CA VAL A 397 1.15 18.70 -6.00
C VAL A 397 1.83 19.47 -4.88
N VAL A 398 1.17 20.50 -4.34
CA VAL A 398 1.61 21.26 -3.16
C VAL A 398 0.79 20.87 -1.93
N LYS A 399 1.30 21.14 -0.71
CA LYS A 399 0.56 20.82 0.53
C LYS A 399 -0.82 21.51 0.53
N ASP A 400 -0.83 22.81 0.33
CA ASP A 400 -2.05 23.61 0.39
C ASP A 400 -2.08 24.64 -0.73
N LEU A 401 -3.24 24.75 -1.37
CA LEU A 401 -3.54 25.73 -2.40
C LEU A 401 -5.05 25.97 -2.38
N PRO A 402 -5.53 27.22 -2.38
CA PRO A 402 -6.97 27.52 -2.29
C PRO A 402 -7.80 26.93 -3.43
N ALA A 403 -7.26 26.89 -4.64
CA ALA A 403 -7.89 26.31 -5.82
C ALA A 403 -6.83 25.83 -6.83
N PRO A 404 -7.13 24.82 -7.66
CA PRO A 404 -6.26 24.39 -8.75
C PRO A 404 -5.94 25.55 -9.69
N THR A 405 -4.68 25.68 -10.08
CA THR A 405 -4.20 26.72 -11.01
C THR A 405 -3.34 26.09 -12.11
N TYR A 406 -3.06 26.85 -13.15
CA TYR A 406 -2.12 26.45 -14.20
C TYR A 406 -0.96 27.44 -14.25
N THR A 407 0.25 26.91 -14.47
CA THR A 407 1.40 27.75 -14.81
C THR A 407 1.26 28.30 -16.23
N GLU A 408 2.08 29.29 -16.60
CA GLU A 408 2.16 29.82 -17.97
C GLU A 408 2.47 28.72 -19.00
N ASP A 409 3.19 27.69 -18.59
CA ASP A 409 3.57 26.53 -19.42
C ASP A 409 2.51 25.40 -19.43
N GLY A 410 1.34 25.60 -18.84
CA GLY A 410 0.23 24.66 -18.82
C GLY A 410 0.39 23.49 -17.84
N ILE A 411 1.30 23.58 -16.85
CA ILE A 411 1.40 22.61 -15.77
C ILE A 411 0.29 22.86 -14.76
N LEU A 412 -0.49 21.83 -14.42
CA LEU A 412 -1.53 21.90 -13.41
C LEU A 412 -0.91 21.90 -11.99
N VAL A 413 -1.25 22.88 -11.17
CA VAL A 413 -0.87 22.93 -9.75
C VAL A 413 -2.09 22.67 -8.90
N ILE A 414 -2.02 21.66 -8.01
CA ILE A 414 -3.13 21.26 -7.14
C ILE A 414 -2.68 21.11 -5.70
N SER A 415 -3.63 21.25 -4.78
CA SER A 415 -3.39 20.98 -3.36
C SER A 415 -3.50 19.50 -3.03
N CYS A 416 -2.54 19.00 -2.25
CA CYS A 416 -2.60 17.65 -1.68
C CYS A 416 -3.86 17.50 -0.81
N LEU A 417 -4.19 18.49 0.01
CA LEU A 417 -5.36 18.49 0.89
C LEU A 417 -6.70 18.53 0.14
N LEU A 418 -6.75 19.05 -1.08
CA LEU A 418 -7.95 19.04 -1.93
C LEU A 418 -8.04 17.77 -2.77
N TYR A 419 -6.91 17.31 -3.30
CA TYR A 419 -6.86 16.12 -4.16
C TYR A 419 -7.11 14.82 -3.41
N THR A 420 -6.73 14.76 -2.14
CA THR A 420 -6.95 13.61 -1.27
C THR A 420 -8.30 13.64 -0.55
N SER A 421 -9.05 14.76 -0.63
CA SER A 421 -10.40 14.84 -0.08
C SER A 421 -11.43 14.29 -1.07
N PRO A 422 -12.46 13.57 -0.60
CA PRO A 422 -13.52 13.08 -1.49
C PRO A 422 -14.32 14.27 -2.04
N SER A 423 -14.19 14.54 -3.33
CA SER A 423 -15.10 15.43 -4.04
C SER A 423 -16.18 14.59 -4.72
N PRO A 424 -17.47 14.93 -4.54
CA PRO A 424 -18.56 14.26 -5.26
C PRO A 424 -18.43 14.34 -6.79
N ARG A 425 -17.56 15.22 -7.31
CA ARG A 425 -17.32 15.43 -8.75
C ARG A 425 -16.24 14.51 -9.33
N ASP A 426 -15.36 13.93 -8.50
CA ASP A 426 -14.29 13.06 -8.97
C ASP A 426 -14.78 11.66 -9.35
N TYR A 427 -15.96 11.26 -8.86
CA TYR A 427 -16.65 10.04 -9.23
C TYR A 427 -17.36 10.10 -10.61
N ALA A 428 -17.58 11.30 -11.13
CA ALA A 428 -18.28 11.51 -12.42
C ALA A 428 -17.31 11.66 -13.61
N ALA A 429 -16.00 11.66 -13.39
CA ALA A 429 -14.97 11.87 -14.43
C ALA A 429 -13.97 10.71 -14.57
N SER A 430 -14.26 9.56 -13.94
CA SER A 430 -13.46 8.32 -14.05
C SER A 430 -13.99 7.38 -15.11
#